data_9fd3f87a55b73149811d3b7e964aaa53
#
_entry.id   9fd3f87a55b73149811d3b7e964aaa53
#
_cell.length_a   1.000
_cell.length_b   1.000
_cell.length_c   1.000
_cell.angle_alpha   90.00
_cell.angle_beta   90.00
_cell.angle_gamma   90.00
#
_symmetry.space_group_name_H-M   'P 1'
#
loop_
_entity.id
_entity.type
_entity.pdbx_description
1 polymer ?
#
loop_
_entity_poly.entity_id
_entity_poly.type
_entity_poly.pdbx_seq_one_letter_code
_entity_poly.pdbx_strand_id
1 'polypeptide(L)'
;MAQVYNFSSGPAMLPAEVLKLAQQELCDWHGLGTSVMEISHRGKEFIQVAEEAEQDFRALLNIPSNYKVLFCHGGGRGQFAGIPLNILGDKKVADYVDAGYWAASVVKEAKKYCTPNVIDAKITVDGKRAVKPMSEWQLTPGAAYLHYCPNETIDGIAIDETPNFGDDVIVTADFSSTILSREIDVNRFGVIYAGAQKNIGPAGLTLVIVREDLLGKASVACPSILDYTVLSENDSMFNTPPTFAWYLAGLVFKWLKQQGGVAAMDKINQQKAELLYGVIDNSGFYRNDVAQANRSRMNVPFQLADSALDKLFLEESFAAGLHALKGHRVVGGMRASIYNAMPLDGVKTLTDFMLDFERRHG
;
A
#
# COMPACT_ATOMS: atom_id res chain seq x y z
N MET A 1 15.11 -21.97 15.22
CA MET A 1 13.65 -21.86 15.09
C MET A 1 13.30 -22.11 13.63
N ALA A 2 12.20 -22.80 13.34
CA ALA A 2 11.75 -22.98 11.95
C ALA A 2 11.47 -21.60 11.34
N GLN A 3 11.72 -21.46 10.02
CA GLN A 3 11.42 -20.23 9.27
C GLN A 3 9.91 -19.98 9.29
N VAL A 4 9.50 -18.76 9.66
CA VAL A 4 8.10 -18.32 9.64
C VAL A 4 7.92 -17.29 8.52
N TYR A 5 6.90 -17.48 7.71
CA TYR A 5 6.47 -16.54 6.68
C TYR A 5 5.13 -15.92 7.06
N ASN A 6 5.11 -14.59 7.18
CA ASN A 6 3.91 -13.84 7.58
C ASN A 6 3.20 -13.25 6.36
N PHE A 7 2.04 -13.81 6.01
CA PHE A 7 1.19 -13.38 4.89
C PHE A 7 0.15 -12.32 5.28
N SER A 8 0.35 -11.62 6.41
CA SER A 8 -0.57 -10.56 6.85
C SER A 8 -0.68 -9.43 5.83
N SER A 9 -1.89 -8.92 5.65
CA SER A 9 -2.18 -7.80 4.76
C SER A 9 -1.80 -6.42 5.31
N GLY A 10 -1.37 -6.37 6.57
CA GLY A 10 -0.93 -5.16 7.26
C GLY A 10 -1.41 -5.11 8.72
N PRO A 11 -0.49 -4.87 9.68
CA PRO A 11 0.96 -4.76 9.47
C PRO A 11 1.54 -6.00 8.82
N ALA A 12 2.39 -5.79 7.80
CA ALA A 12 2.94 -6.85 6.98
C ALA A 12 4.35 -7.26 7.43
N MET A 13 4.87 -8.31 6.81
CA MET A 13 6.26 -8.73 6.98
C MET A 13 7.23 -7.60 6.61
N LEU A 14 8.29 -7.43 7.39
CA LEU A 14 9.43 -6.56 7.08
C LEU A 14 10.62 -7.38 6.59
N PRO A 15 11.54 -6.78 5.81
CA PRO A 15 12.76 -7.49 5.41
C PRO A 15 13.58 -7.93 6.63
N ALA A 16 14.03 -9.17 6.63
CA ALA A 16 14.76 -9.73 7.77
C ALA A 16 16.06 -8.98 8.06
N GLU A 17 16.74 -8.49 7.03
CA GLU A 17 17.97 -7.69 7.12
C GLU A 17 17.71 -6.37 7.83
N VAL A 18 16.58 -5.70 7.51
CA VAL A 18 16.15 -4.45 8.16
C VAL A 18 15.89 -4.68 9.66
N LEU A 19 15.17 -5.76 9.99
CA LEU A 19 14.88 -6.08 11.39
C LEU A 19 16.17 -6.43 12.17
N LYS A 20 17.11 -7.15 11.57
CA LYS A 20 18.41 -7.46 12.20
C LYS A 20 19.24 -6.21 12.45
N LEU A 21 19.29 -5.29 11.48
CA LEU A 21 20.00 -4.03 11.64
C LEU A 21 19.36 -3.17 12.73
N ALA A 22 18.03 -3.03 12.72
CA ALA A 22 17.31 -2.31 13.75
C ALA A 22 17.52 -2.91 15.16
N GLN A 23 17.59 -4.25 15.26
CA GLN A 23 17.92 -4.93 16.52
C GLN A 23 19.33 -4.59 17.02
N GLN A 24 20.32 -4.54 16.13
CA GLN A 24 21.69 -4.20 16.46
C GLN A 24 21.82 -2.75 16.94
N GLU A 25 21.08 -1.85 16.32
CA GLU A 25 21.11 -0.42 16.61
C GLU A 25 20.12 0.03 17.69
N LEU A 26 19.32 -0.91 18.23
CA LEU A 26 18.19 -0.57 19.11
C LEU A 26 18.60 0.17 20.38
N CYS A 27 19.72 -0.20 20.99
CA CYS A 27 20.21 0.40 22.24
C CYS A 27 21.43 1.31 22.07
N ASP A 28 22.08 1.25 20.92
CA ASP A 28 23.27 2.05 20.62
C ASP A 28 23.31 2.36 19.12
N TRP A 29 22.58 3.40 18.72
CA TRP A 29 22.53 3.82 17.32
C TRP A 29 23.84 4.57 16.97
N HIS A 30 24.60 4.00 16.04
CA HIS A 30 25.86 4.55 15.52
C HIS A 30 26.90 4.93 16.61
N GLY A 31 26.94 4.21 17.74
CA GLY A 31 27.90 4.45 18.81
C GLY A 31 27.56 5.65 19.70
N LEU A 32 26.33 6.15 19.65
CA LEU A 32 25.88 7.27 20.49
C LEU A 32 25.49 6.85 21.93
N GLY A 33 25.44 5.53 22.21
CA GLY A 33 25.04 5.01 23.53
C GLY A 33 23.54 5.21 23.82
N THR A 34 22.75 5.51 22.83
CA THR A 34 21.29 5.70 22.93
C THR A 34 20.58 5.20 21.68
N SER A 35 19.29 4.89 21.80
CA SER A 35 18.45 4.47 20.68
C SER A 35 18.09 5.64 19.77
N VAL A 36 17.85 5.36 18.47
CA VAL A 36 17.26 6.33 17.56
C VAL A 36 15.88 6.82 18.05
N MET A 37 15.16 6.02 18.85
CA MET A 37 13.89 6.41 19.46
C MET A 37 14.01 7.54 20.50
N GLU A 38 15.19 7.71 21.09
CA GLU A 38 15.45 8.66 22.18
C GLU A 38 16.13 9.94 21.66
N ILE A 39 16.49 9.98 20.35
CA ILE A 39 17.13 11.13 19.73
C ILE A 39 16.08 12.17 19.37
N SER A 40 16.38 13.44 19.69
CA SER A 40 15.51 14.55 19.29
C SER A 40 15.35 14.60 17.76
N HIS A 41 14.10 14.67 17.30
CA HIS A 41 13.79 14.85 15.86
C HIS A 41 14.32 16.17 15.29
N ARG A 42 14.72 17.13 16.15
CA ARG A 42 15.36 18.41 15.77
C ARG A 42 16.89 18.35 15.86
N GLY A 43 17.45 17.24 16.31
CA GLY A 43 18.89 17.00 16.33
C GLY A 43 19.42 16.64 14.93
N LYS A 44 20.65 17.02 14.64
CA LYS A 44 21.31 16.79 13.35
C LYS A 44 21.30 15.31 12.94
N GLU A 45 21.37 14.41 13.91
CA GLU A 45 21.40 12.97 13.71
C GLU A 45 20.08 12.46 13.10
N PHE A 46 18.93 12.89 13.66
CA PHE A 46 17.62 12.49 13.13
C PHE A 46 17.27 13.25 11.85
N ILE A 47 17.65 14.52 11.72
CA ILE A 47 17.50 15.27 10.47
C ILE A 47 18.19 14.52 9.33
N GLN A 48 19.39 14.00 9.54
CA GLN A 48 20.08 13.17 8.54
C GLN A 48 19.29 11.90 8.18
N VAL A 49 18.72 11.20 9.17
CA VAL A 49 17.85 10.02 8.91
C VAL A 49 16.67 10.39 8.03
N ALA A 50 16.03 11.51 8.32
CA ALA A 50 14.87 11.98 7.58
C ALA A 50 15.22 12.38 6.14
N GLU A 51 16.29 13.15 5.95
CA GLU A 51 16.78 13.58 4.64
C GLU A 51 17.18 12.38 3.76
N GLU A 52 17.95 11.43 4.32
CA GLU A 52 18.34 10.22 3.59
C GLU A 52 17.11 9.38 3.19
N ALA A 53 16.14 9.21 4.09
CA ALA A 53 14.92 8.48 3.80
C ALA A 53 14.11 9.14 2.67
N GLU A 54 13.96 10.47 2.68
CA GLU A 54 13.28 11.20 1.60
C GLU A 54 14.04 11.06 0.28
N GLN A 55 15.36 11.24 0.28
CA GLN A 55 16.19 11.11 -0.92
C GLN A 55 16.09 9.71 -1.53
N ASP A 56 16.16 8.67 -0.69
CA ASP A 56 16.03 7.28 -1.14
C ASP A 56 14.64 7.00 -1.71
N PHE A 57 13.58 7.48 -1.07
CA PHE A 57 12.22 7.33 -1.56
C PHE A 57 11.99 8.06 -2.89
N ARG A 58 12.51 9.29 -3.02
CA ARG A 58 12.48 10.05 -4.28
C ARG A 58 13.20 9.31 -5.40
N ALA A 59 14.39 8.78 -5.12
CA ALA A 59 15.18 8.03 -6.10
C ALA A 59 14.48 6.74 -6.54
N LEU A 60 13.84 6.01 -5.62
CA LEU A 60 13.12 4.76 -5.91
C LEU A 60 11.92 4.94 -6.85
N LEU A 61 11.24 6.07 -6.77
CA LEU A 61 10.04 6.38 -7.56
C LEU A 61 10.26 7.46 -8.63
N ASN A 62 11.49 7.94 -8.82
CA ASN A 62 11.81 9.05 -9.74
C ASN A 62 10.90 10.27 -9.50
N ILE A 63 10.69 10.66 -8.24
CA ILE A 63 9.77 11.75 -7.87
C ILE A 63 10.36 13.08 -8.37
N PRO A 64 9.63 13.84 -9.23
CA PRO A 64 10.10 15.12 -9.74
C PRO A 64 10.25 16.18 -8.63
N SER A 65 11.11 17.18 -8.88
CA SER A 65 11.41 18.24 -7.90
C SER A 65 10.20 19.14 -7.55
N ASN A 66 9.21 19.22 -8.44
CA ASN A 66 7.96 19.96 -8.24
C ASN A 66 6.91 19.18 -7.40
N TYR A 67 7.33 18.13 -6.73
CA TYR A 67 6.52 17.40 -5.74
C TYR A 67 7.16 17.48 -4.37
N LYS A 68 6.36 17.62 -3.34
CA LYS A 68 6.76 17.44 -1.94
C LYS A 68 6.50 16.00 -1.48
N VAL A 69 7.40 15.49 -0.68
CA VAL A 69 7.25 14.20 0.01
C VAL A 69 7.03 14.51 1.49
N LEU A 70 5.89 14.06 2.02
CA LEU A 70 5.51 14.34 3.40
C LEU A 70 5.45 13.02 4.18
N PHE A 71 6.05 13.02 5.37
CA PHE A 71 6.00 11.92 6.32
C PHE A 71 4.97 12.24 7.40
N CYS A 72 3.76 11.70 7.24
CA CYS A 72 2.58 12.05 8.02
C CYS A 72 2.27 10.99 9.08
N HIS A 73 1.51 11.38 10.11
CA HIS A 73 0.92 10.45 11.07
C HIS A 73 -0.33 9.75 10.52
N GLY A 74 -0.73 8.63 11.09
CA GLY A 74 -2.11 8.12 11.07
C GLY A 74 -2.49 7.07 10.03
N GLY A 75 -1.60 6.63 9.15
CA GLY A 75 -1.92 5.64 8.11
C GLY A 75 -2.82 6.19 6.99
N GLY A 76 -3.14 5.34 5.98
CA GLY A 76 -3.91 5.74 4.79
C GLY A 76 -5.27 6.38 5.11
N ARG A 77 -5.96 5.93 6.17
CA ARG A 77 -7.25 6.52 6.57
C ARG A 77 -7.16 8.00 6.97
N GLY A 78 -6.03 8.45 7.48
CA GLY A 78 -5.80 9.87 7.73
C GLY A 78 -5.90 10.69 6.44
N GLN A 79 -5.50 10.13 5.33
CA GLN A 79 -5.54 10.79 4.02
C GLN A 79 -6.92 10.75 3.36
N PHE A 80 -7.83 9.88 3.78
CA PHE A 80 -9.23 9.95 3.36
C PHE A 80 -9.87 11.29 3.75
N ALA A 81 -9.46 11.84 4.90
CA ALA A 81 -9.81 13.18 5.34
C ALA A 81 -8.83 14.25 4.83
N GLY A 82 -7.53 13.96 4.83
CA GLY A 82 -6.47 14.87 4.45
C GLY A 82 -6.63 15.42 3.03
N ILE A 83 -6.92 14.55 2.05
CA ILE A 83 -7.09 14.97 0.65
C ILE A 83 -8.20 16.01 0.49
N PRO A 84 -9.48 15.77 0.86
CA PRO A 84 -10.50 16.78 0.71
C PRO A 84 -10.21 18.04 1.51
N LEU A 85 -9.62 17.95 2.70
CA LEU A 85 -9.27 19.11 3.51
C LEU A 85 -8.20 19.99 2.86
N ASN A 86 -7.29 19.43 2.06
CA ASN A 86 -6.18 20.14 1.45
C ASN A 86 -6.44 20.61 0.01
N ILE A 87 -7.19 19.84 -0.80
CA ILE A 87 -7.24 20.10 -2.25
C ILE A 87 -8.66 20.26 -2.81
N LEU A 88 -9.70 20.14 -2.01
CA LEU A 88 -11.07 20.41 -2.46
C LEU A 88 -11.25 21.89 -2.85
N GLY A 89 -10.60 22.81 -2.14
CA GLY A 89 -10.74 24.25 -2.31
C GLY A 89 -12.21 24.69 -2.14
N ASP A 90 -12.67 25.58 -3.00
CA ASP A 90 -14.06 26.08 -2.99
C ASP A 90 -15.05 25.15 -3.71
N LYS A 91 -14.55 24.08 -4.33
CA LYS A 91 -15.38 23.11 -5.05
C LYS A 91 -16.20 22.25 -4.09
N LYS A 92 -17.31 21.71 -4.58
CA LYS A 92 -18.24 20.91 -3.78
C LYS A 92 -18.31 19.45 -4.22
N VAL A 93 -17.78 19.12 -5.38
CA VAL A 93 -17.84 17.80 -5.99
C VAL A 93 -16.42 17.28 -6.25
N ALA A 94 -16.20 16.03 -5.94
CA ALA A 94 -15.02 15.26 -6.34
C ALA A 94 -15.46 13.88 -6.81
N ASP A 95 -14.72 13.31 -7.76
CA ASP A 95 -14.99 11.98 -8.32
C ASP A 95 -14.26 10.90 -7.52
N TYR A 96 -14.94 9.81 -7.25
CA TYR A 96 -14.42 8.67 -6.52
C TYR A 96 -14.77 7.37 -7.24
N VAL A 97 -13.76 6.60 -7.60
CA VAL A 97 -13.94 5.30 -8.25
C VAL A 97 -14.15 4.23 -7.19
N ASP A 98 -15.29 3.55 -7.24
CA ASP A 98 -15.59 2.40 -6.37
C ASP A 98 -15.26 1.10 -7.11
N ALA A 99 -14.12 0.51 -6.76
CA ALA A 99 -13.66 -0.78 -7.25
C ALA A 99 -13.64 -1.87 -6.16
N GLY A 100 -13.90 -1.52 -4.89
CA GLY A 100 -13.88 -2.47 -3.79
C GLY A 100 -14.04 -1.83 -2.42
N TYR A 101 -13.66 -2.58 -1.40
CA TYR A 101 -13.90 -2.21 0.00
C TYR A 101 -13.24 -0.90 0.44
N TRP A 102 -11.98 -0.68 0.04
CA TRP A 102 -11.26 0.54 0.44
C TRP A 102 -11.79 1.76 -0.26
N ALA A 103 -12.06 1.65 -1.55
CA ALA A 103 -12.70 2.71 -2.32
C ALA A 103 -14.06 3.12 -1.71
N ALA A 104 -14.91 2.16 -1.36
CA ALA A 104 -16.16 2.43 -0.67
C ALA A 104 -15.96 3.11 0.71
N SER A 105 -14.89 2.75 1.43
CA SER A 105 -14.52 3.39 2.70
C SER A 105 -14.09 4.85 2.51
N VAL A 106 -13.34 5.16 1.45
CA VAL A 106 -12.94 6.53 1.09
C VAL A 106 -14.18 7.37 0.75
N VAL A 107 -15.09 6.84 -0.07
CA VAL A 107 -16.37 7.50 -0.40
C VAL A 107 -17.18 7.85 0.85
N LYS A 108 -17.24 6.91 1.81
CA LYS A 108 -17.94 7.15 3.07
C LYS A 108 -17.35 8.32 3.87
N GLU A 109 -16.02 8.43 3.91
CA GLU A 109 -15.34 9.54 4.57
C GLU A 109 -15.55 10.85 3.81
N ALA A 110 -15.42 10.85 2.48
CA ALA A 110 -15.57 12.00 1.60
C ALA A 110 -16.90 12.75 1.76
N LYS A 111 -17.99 12.02 2.06
CA LYS A 111 -19.33 12.61 2.32
C LYS A 111 -19.36 13.63 3.46
N LYS A 112 -18.35 13.67 4.31
CA LYS A 112 -18.23 14.68 5.38
C LYS A 112 -17.74 16.03 4.87
N TYR A 113 -17.09 16.05 3.70
CA TYR A 113 -16.37 17.20 3.16
C TYR A 113 -16.95 17.70 1.85
N CYS A 114 -17.45 16.80 1.01
CA CYS A 114 -17.97 17.12 -0.33
C CYS A 114 -19.15 16.23 -0.71
N THR A 115 -19.72 16.51 -1.88
CA THR A 115 -20.64 15.59 -2.57
C THR A 115 -19.83 14.70 -3.48
N PRO A 116 -19.51 13.43 -3.09
CA PRO A 116 -18.78 12.54 -3.96
C PRO A 116 -19.66 12.08 -5.13
N ASN A 117 -19.18 12.26 -6.35
CA ASN A 117 -19.67 11.53 -7.50
C ASN A 117 -19.01 10.15 -7.51
N VAL A 118 -19.80 9.10 -7.33
CA VAL A 118 -19.28 7.73 -7.23
C VAL A 118 -19.35 7.05 -8.59
N ILE A 119 -18.18 6.73 -9.13
CA ILE A 119 -18.03 5.98 -10.37
C ILE A 119 -17.96 4.49 -10.01
N ASP A 120 -19.07 3.76 -10.16
CA ASP A 120 -19.06 2.31 -9.95
C ASP A 120 -18.31 1.64 -11.08
N ALA A 121 -17.10 1.22 -10.77
CA ALA A 121 -16.21 0.56 -11.72
C ALA A 121 -16.31 -0.98 -11.68
N LYS A 122 -17.07 -1.56 -10.75
CA LYS A 122 -17.21 -3.01 -10.59
C LYS A 122 -18.01 -3.61 -11.74
N ILE A 123 -17.45 -4.63 -12.38
CA ILE A 123 -18.10 -5.43 -13.41
C ILE A 123 -17.82 -6.92 -13.20
N THR A 124 -18.53 -7.73 -13.97
CA THR A 124 -18.27 -9.17 -14.05
C THR A 124 -17.91 -9.52 -15.49
N VAL A 125 -16.80 -10.21 -15.67
CA VAL A 125 -16.34 -10.73 -16.97
C VAL A 125 -16.16 -12.25 -16.84
N ASP A 126 -16.85 -13.01 -17.66
CA ASP A 126 -16.82 -14.49 -17.64
C ASP A 126 -17.05 -15.08 -16.23
N GLY A 127 -18.01 -14.50 -15.49
CA GLY A 127 -18.35 -14.91 -14.14
C GLY A 127 -17.36 -14.52 -13.06
N LYS A 128 -16.29 -13.76 -13.38
CA LYS A 128 -15.27 -13.28 -12.45
C LYS A 128 -15.41 -11.78 -12.22
N ARG A 129 -15.07 -11.34 -11.01
CA ARG A 129 -15.02 -9.91 -10.64
C ARG A 129 -13.93 -9.20 -11.44
N ALA A 130 -14.26 -8.04 -11.98
CA ALA A 130 -13.36 -7.21 -12.76
C ALA A 130 -13.67 -5.72 -12.55
N VAL A 131 -12.88 -4.88 -13.16
CA VAL A 131 -13.03 -3.42 -13.11
C VAL A 131 -13.10 -2.86 -14.53
N LYS A 132 -13.99 -1.89 -14.75
CA LYS A 132 -14.07 -1.12 -16.01
C LYS A 132 -12.73 -0.45 -16.29
N PRO A 133 -12.26 -0.42 -17.54
CA PRO A 133 -11.08 0.34 -17.91
C PRO A 133 -11.27 1.84 -17.62
N MET A 134 -10.18 2.56 -17.39
CA MET A 134 -10.20 4.00 -17.08
C MET A 134 -10.91 4.84 -18.16
N SER A 135 -10.87 4.39 -19.42
CA SER A 135 -11.54 5.04 -20.55
C SER A 135 -13.08 5.08 -20.45
N GLU A 136 -13.65 4.22 -19.60
CA GLU A 136 -15.11 4.14 -19.37
C GLU A 136 -15.56 4.88 -18.11
N TRP A 137 -14.63 5.47 -17.35
CA TRP A 137 -14.97 6.24 -16.15
C TRP A 137 -15.59 7.59 -16.52
N GLN A 138 -16.79 7.85 -16.04
CA GLN A 138 -17.53 9.08 -16.34
C GLN A 138 -17.17 10.15 -15.30
N LEU A 139 -16.23 11.03 -15.64
CA LEU A 139 -15.79 12.11 -14.77
C LEU A 139 -16.78 13.28 -14.77
N THR A 140 -16.91 13.96 -13.63
CA THR A 140 -17.72 15.17 -13.49
C THR A 140 -16.93 16.38 -14.01
N PRO A 141 -17.42 17.12 -15.03
CA PRO A 141 -16.77 18.35 -15.46
C PRO A 141 -16.57 19.32 -14.29
N GLY A 142 -15.34 19.77 -14.09
CA GLY A 142 -15.00 20.72 -13.03
C GLY A 142 -14.95 20.15 -11.61
N ALA A 143 -15.01 18.84 -11.42
CA ALA A 143 -14.75 18.21 -10.12
C ALA A 143 -13.41 18.68 -9.53
N ALA A 144 -13.27 18.61 -8.21
CA ALA A 144 -12.04 19.03 -7.54
C ALA A 144 -10.87 18.10 -7.89
N TYR A 145 -11.13 16.83 -7.90
CA TYR A 145 -10.17 15.75 -8.21
C TYR A 145 -10.89 14.44 -8.50
N LEU A 146 -10.17 13.49 -9.05
CA LEU A 146 -10.52 12.08 -9.16
C LEU A 146 -9.72 11.30 -8.11
N HIS A 147 -10.37 10.46 -7.32
CA HIS A 147 -9.72 9.54 -6.38
C HIS A 147 -9.99 8.08 -6.76
N TYR A 148 -8.95 7.23 -6.68
CA TYR A 148 -9.10 5.78 -6.82
C TYR A 148 -8.08 5.01 -5.98
N CYS A 149 -8.33 3.72 -5.78
CA CYS A 149 -7.40 2.78 -5.15
C CYS A 149 -6.81 1.86 -6.25
N PRO A 150 -5.52 1.99 -6.61
CA PRO A 150 -4.89 1.11 -7.61
C PRO A 150 -4.90 -0.37 -7.21
N ASN A 151 -5.05 -0.67 -5.92
CA ASN A 151 -5.15 -2.04 -5.43
C ASN A 151 -6.09 -2.14 -4.24
N GLU A 152 -7.09 -3.00 -4.36
CA GLU A 152 -8.02 -3.34 -3.30
C GLU A 152 -7.50 -4.54 -2.50
N THR A 153 -6.89 -4.26 -1.35
CA THR A 153 -6.20 -5.25 -0.49
C THR A 153 -7.11 -6.40 -0.04
N ILE A 154 -8.41 -6.13 0.12
CA ILE A 154 -9.41 -7.10 0.60
C ILE A 154 -9.96 -7.92 -0.56
N ASP A 155 -10.28 -7.25 -1.66
CA ASP A 155 -10.92 -7.83 -2.83
C ASP A 155 -9.94 -8.53 -3.76
N GLY A 156 -8.64 -8.22 -3.65
CA GLY A 156 -7.59 -8.75 -4.52
C GLY A 156 -7.66 -8.20 -5.94
N ILE A 157 -8.30 -7.06 -6.12
CA ILE A 157 -8.46 -6.38 -7.42
C ILE A 157 -7.38 -5.32 -7.57
N ALA A 158 -6.74 -5.29 -8.74
CA ALA A 158 -5.77 -4.27 -9.14
C ALA A 158 -6.25 -3.50 -10.37
N ILE A 159 -5.88 -2.22 -10.41
CA ILE A 159 -6.04 -1.31 -11.55
C ILE A 159 -4.63 -0.84 -11.92
N ASP A 160 -4.03 -1.52 -12.89
CA ASP A 160 -2.63 -1.30 -13.29
C ASP A 160 -2.49 -0.23 -14.39
N GLU A 161 -3.62 0.27 -14.93
CA GLU A 161 -3.61 1.34 -15.91
C GLU A 161 -2.98 2.62 -15.33
N THR A 162 -2.24 3.34 -16.18
CA THR A 162 -1.71 4.67 -15.85
C THR A 162 -2.77 5.73 -16.18
N PRO A 163 -3.14 6.62 -15.25
CA PRO A 163 -4.14 7.66 -15.50
C PRO A 163 -3.75 8.57 -16.66
N ASN A 164 -4.70 8.85 -17.55
CA ASN A 164 -4.53 9.79 -18.65
C ASN A 164 -5.86 10.51 -18.95
N PHE A 165 -6.27 11.42 -18.06
CA PHE A 165 -7.54 12.15 -18.14
C PHE A 165 -7.38 13.60 -18.61
N GLY A 166 -6.18 13.98 -19.06
CA GLY A 166 -5.84 15.37 -19.40
C GLY A 166 -5.29 16.16 -18.20
N ASP A 167 -4.69 17.31 -18.51
CA ASP A 167 -3.94 18.10 -17.53
C ASP A 167 -4.82 18.81 -16.50
N ASP A 168 -6.10 19.01 -16.84
CA ASP A 168 -7.08 19.67 -15.96
C ASP A 168 -7.61 18.75 -14.84
N VAL A 169 -7.39 17.44 -14.93
CA VAL A 169 -7.86 16.46 -13.96
C VAL A 169 -6.79 16.17 -12.92
N ILE A 170 -7.03 16.57 -11.68
CA ILE A 170 -6.17 16.22 -10.55
C ILE A 170 -6.48 14.78 -10.14
N VAL A 171 -5.55 13.87 -10.34
CA VAL A 171 -5.71 12.47 -9.91
C VAL A 171 -5.07 12.26 -8.54
N THR A 172 -5.82 11.66 -7.63
CA THR A 172 -5.35 11.26 -6.29
C THR A 172 -5.49 9.76 -6.11
N ALA A 173 -4.54 9.11 -5.44
CA ALA A 173 -4.59 7.65 -5.34
C ALA A 173 -4.03 7.10 -4.02
N ASP A 174 -4.71 6.05 -3.52
CA ASP A 174 -4.26 5.23 -2.39
C ASP A 174 -3.35 4.09 -2.86
N PHE A 175 -2.06 4.31 -2.79
CA PHE A 175 -1.06 3.30 -3.13
C PHE A 175 -0.60 2.45 -1.93
N SER A 176 -1.29 2.48 -0.79
CA SER A 176 -0.85 1.79 0.43
C SER A 176 -0.43 0.33 0.21
N SER A 177 -1.11 -0.39 -0.67
CA SER A 177 -0.80 -1.82 -0.91
C SER A 177 0.05 -2.10 -2.14
N THR A 178 0.46 -1.07 -2.89
CA THR A 178 1.25 -1.24 -4.13
C THR A 178 2.42 -0.28 -4.28
N ILE A 179 2.55 0.71 -3.39
CA ILE A 179 3.70 1.63 -3.44
C ILE A 179 5.01 0.83 -3.43
N LEU A 180 6.00 1.23 -4.25
CA LEU A 180 7.31 0.59 -4.37
C LEU A 180 7.27 -0.87 -4.90
N SER A 181 6.13 -1.38 -5.34
CA SER A 181 6.03 -2.75 -5.86
C SER A 181 6.25 -2.85 -7.37
N ARG A 182 6.06 -1.76 -8.07
CA ARG A 182 6.29 -1.56 -9.50
C ARG A 182 6.56 -0.10 -9.80
N GLU A 183 7.11 0.19 -10.98
CA GLU A 183 7.29 1.56 -11.43
C GLU A 183 5.93 2.24 -11.67
N ILE A 184 5.87 3.52 -11.34
CA ILE A 184 4.72 4.40 -11.56
C ILE A 184 5.20 5.74 -12.15
N ASP A 185 4.41 6.33 -13.02
CA ASP A 185 4.66 7.70 -13.49
C ASP A 185 4.01 8.70 -12.52
N VAL A 186 4.81 9.22 -11.59
CA VAL A 186 4.36 10.19 -10.58
C VAL A 186 3.74 11.44 -11.21
N ASN A 187 4.17 11.84 -12.42
CA ASN A 187 3.63 13.01 -13.11
C ASN A 187 2.13 12.91 -13.44
N ARG A 188 1.57 11.73 -13.44
CA ARG A 188 0.14 11.50 -13.69
C ARG A 188 -0.76 11.78 -12.49
N PHE A 189 -0.16 12.14 -11.36
CA PHE A 189 -0.90 12.32 -10.10
C PHE A 189 -0.69 13.72 -9.53
N GLY A 190 -1.74 14.26 -8.96
CA GLY A 190 -1.64 15.42 -8.07
C GLY A 190 -1.24 15.02 -6.66
N VAL A 191 -1.80 13.89 -6.16
CA VAL A 191 -1.47 13.34 -4.84
C VAL A 191 -1.40 11.81 -4.91
N ILE A 192 -0.31 11.25 -4.39
CA ILE A 192 -0.18 9.81 -4.07
C ILE A 192 -0.02 9.70 -2.57
N TYR A 193 -0.70 8.76 -1.92
CA TYR A 193 -0.45 8.46 -0.52
C TYR A 193 -0.37 6.96 -0.25
N ALA A 194 0.32 6.61 0.82
CA ALA A 194 0.51 5.22 1.23
C ALA A 194 0.72 5.11 2.73
N GLY A 195 -0.11 4.32 3.41
CA GLY A 195 0.16 3.86 4.76
C GLY A 195 1.38 2.93 4.78
N ALA A 196 2.32 3.16 5.70
CA ALA A 196 3.62 2.48 5.68
C ALA A 196 3.55 0.98 5.99
N GLN A 197 2.54 0.51 6.71
CA GLN A 197 2.47 -0.83 7.30
C GLN A 197 2.41 -2.01 6.32
N LYS A 198 2.55 -1.77 5.02
CA LYS A 198 2.53 -2.79 3.95
C LYS A 198 3.90 -2.92 3.29
N ASN A 199 4.27 -2.01 2.38
CA ASN A 199 5.54 -2.06 1.65
C ASN A 199 6.62 -1.11 2.16
N ILE A 200 6.29 -0.16 3.01
CA ILE A 200 7.22 0.91 3.41
C ILE A 200 7.91 0.60 4.75
N GLY A 201 7.14 0.12 5.73
CA GLY A 201 7.70 -0.05 7.08
C GLY A 201 6.62 -0.43 8.11
N PRO A 202 6.78 0.00 9.38
CA PRO A 202 5.80 -0.30 10.42
C PRO A 202 4.55 0.60 10.32
N ALA A 203 3.52 0.23 11.07
CA ALA A 203 2.32 1.05 11.24
C ALA A 203 2.63 2.40 11.93
N GLY A 204 1.76 3.39 11.70
CA GLY A 204 1.81 4.71 12.35
C GLY A 204 2.38 5.82 11.48
N LEU A 205 3.04 5.49 10.38
CA LEU A 205 3.57 6.42 9.39
C LEU A 205 2.75 6.35 8.09
N THR A 206 2.60 7.48 7.42
CA THR A 206 2.01 7.59 6.08
C THR A 206 2.87 8.49 5.22
N LEU A 207 3.17 8.10 4.00
CA LEU A 207 3.85 8.95 3.04
C LEU A 207 2.82 9.58 2.10
N VAL A 208 3.01 10.87 1.82
CA VAL A 208 2.24 11.62 0.84
C VAL A 208 3.20 12.25 -0.15
N ILE A 209 2.97 12.04 -1.44
CA ILE A 209 3.62 12.74 -2.54
C ILE A 209 2.59 13.71 -3.08
N VAL A 210 2.83 15.01 -2.96
CA VAL A 210 1.89 16.05 -3.40
C VAL A 210 2.57 17.03 -4.33
N ARG A 211 1.90 17.36 -5.45
CA ARG A 211 2.40 18.35 -6.40
C ARG A 211 2.34 19.75 -5.81
N GLU A 212 3.40 20.54 -5.97
CA GLU A 212 3.55 21.83 -5.28
C GLU A 212 2.42 22.84 -5.57
N ASP A 213 1.86 22.83 -6.77
CA ASP A 213 0.76 23.73 -7.15
C ASP A 213 -0.56 23.45 -6.38
N LEU A 214 -0.62 22.33 -5.68
CA LEU A 214 -1.76 21.97 -4.85
C LEU A 214 -1.64 22.42 -3.39
N LEU A 215 -0.47 22.91 -2.98
CA LEU A 215 -0.26 23.48 -1.65
C LEU A 215 -0.97 24.85 -1.51
N GLY A 216 -1.19 25.30 -0.27
CA GLY A 216 -1.81 26.59 0.03
C GLY A 216 -3.33 26.64 -0.20
N LYS A 217 -3.99 25.50 -0.40
CA LYS A 217 -5.43 25.41 -0.67
C LYS A 217 -6.22 24.74 0.47
N ALA A 218 -5.56 24.51 1.60
CA ALA A 218 -6.20 23.85 2.73
C ALA A 218 -7.40 24.63 3.24
N SER A 219 -8.47 23.89 3.55
CA SER A 219 -9.65 24.45 4.22
C SER A 219 -9.27 25.06 5.56
N VAL A 220 -9.93 26.15 5.95
CA VAL A 220 -9.77 26.74 7.29
C VAL A 220 -10.12 25.78 8.43
N ALA A 221 -10.86 24.73 8.14
CA ALA A 221 -11.17 23.65 9.09
C ALA A 221 -10.10 22.55 9.12
N CYS A 222 -9.06 22.62 8.25
CA CYS A 222 -7.98 21.65 8.24
C CYS A 222 -7.11 21.81 9.49
N PRO A 223 -6.99 20.78 10.34
CA PRO A 223 -6.04 20.82 11.43
C PRO A 223 -4.61 20.95 10.89
N SER A 224 -3.76 21.78 11.53
CA SER A 224 -2.37 22.01 11.09
C SER A 224 -1.57 20.71 10.91
N ILE A 225 -1.86 19.68 11.69
CA ILE A 225 -1.20 18.36 11.59
C ILE A 225 -1.56 17.61 10.30
N LEU A 226 -2.62 18.00 9.60
CA LEU A 226 -3.07 17.43 8.32
C LEU A 226 -2.85 18.41 7.15
N ASP A 227 -2.45 19.64 7.41
CA ASP A 227 -2.20 20.67 6.38
C ASP A 227 -0.87 20.37 5.66
N TYR A 228 -0.96 20.07 4.37
CA TYR A 228 0.21 19.73 3.55
C TYR A 228 1.19 20.89 3.42
N THR A 229 0.71 22.14 3.46
CA THR A 229 1.58 23.32 3.43
C THR A 229 2.38 23.42 4.72
N VAL A 230 1.72 23.32 5.86
CA VAL A 230 2.38 23.34 7.17
C VAL A 230 3.40 22.21 7.30
N LEU A 231 3.04 21.00 6.86
CA LEU A 231 3.96 19.85 6.86
C LEU A 231 5.16 20.09 5.94
N SER A 232 4.93 20.63 4.74
CA SER A 232 5.99 20.91 3.77
C SER A 232 6.96 21.99 4.27
N GLU A 233 6.46 23.06 4.88
CA GLU A 233 7.27 24.15 5.43
C GLU A 233 8.08 23.76 6.67
N ASN A 234 7.78 22.62 7.26
CA ASN A 234 8.45 22.10 8.47
C ASN A 234 9.14 20.74 8.24
N ASP A 235 9.45 20.38 6.99
CA ASP A 235 10.09 19.10 6.63
C ASP A 235 9.40 17.89 7.30
N SER A 236 8.07 17.91 7.36
CA SER A 236 7.20 16.95 8.06
C SER A 236 7.40 16.89 9.57
N MET A 237 8.10 17.83 10.17
CA MET A 237 8.43 17.90 11.60
C MET A 237 7.74 19.10 12.29
N PHE A 238 6.53 19.45 11.84
CA PHE A 238 5.69 20.44 12.53
C PHE A 238 5.49 20.10 14.02
N ASN A 239 5.28 18.83 14.31
CA ASN A 239 5.36 18.25 15.65
C ASN A 239 6.30 17.03 15.62
N THR A 240 6.53 16.39 16.77
CA THR A 240 7.36 15.18 16.85
C THR A 240 6.78 14.09 15.97
N PRO A 241 7.50 13.66 14.94
CA PRO A 241 7.03 12.60 14.04
C PRO A 241 7.20 11.21 14.68
N PRO A 242 6.65 10.14 14.12
CA PRO A 242 6.90 8.77 14.56
C PRO A 242 8.33 8.35 14.17
N THR A 243 9.32 8.83 14.94
CA THR A 243 10.76 8.78 14.63
C THR A 243 11.27 7.39 14.32
N PHE A 244 10.90 6.39 15.14
CA PHE A 244 11.34 5.01 14.91
C PHE A 244 10.71 4.40 13.65
N ALA A 245 9.45 4.72 13.37
CA ALA A 245 8.80 4.27 12.15
C ALA A 245 9.43 4.91 10.89
N TRP A 246 9.82 6.18 10.97
CA TRP A 246 10.53 6.87 9.89
C TRP A 246 11.92 6.27 9.65
N TYR A 247 12.68 6.05 10.73
CA TYR A 247 13.97 5.36 10.66
C TYR A 247 13.85 3.98 9.98
N LEU A 248 12.90 3.13 10.42
CA LEU A 248 12.67 1.83 9.80
C LEU A 248 12.27 1.92 8.32
N ALA A 249 11.43 2.89 7.96
CA ALA A 249 11.09 3.14 6.56
C ALA A 249 12.33 3.50 5.73
N GLY A 250 13.22 4.35 6.26
CA GLY A 250 14.50 4.66 5.64
C GLY A 250 15.37 3.42 5.40
N LEU A 251 15.42 2.51 6.38
CA LEU A 251 16.14 1.23 6.23
C LEU A 251 15.51 0.35 5.13
N VAL A 252 14.18 0.32 5.03
CA VAL A 252 13.48 -0.42 3.97
C VAL A 252 13.79 0.18 2.60
N PHE A 253 13.85 1.50 2.46
CA PHE A 253 14.21 2.15 1.19
C PHE A 253 15.65 1.81 0.77
N LYS A 254 16.60 1.83 1.71
CA LYS A 254 17.99 1.41 1.48
C LYS A 254 18.05 -0.06 1.07
N TRP A 255 17.34 -0.93 1.77
CA TRP A 255 17.22 -2.34 1.42
C TRP A 255 16.68 -2.52 0.00
N LEU A 256 15.62 -1.82 -0.37
CA LEU A 256 15.01 -1.93 -1.71
C LEU A 256 15.99 -1.46 -2.81
N LYS A 257 16.76 -0.40 -2.58
CA LYS A 257 17.82 0.02 -3.49
C LYS A 257 18.89 -1.06 -3.66
N GLN A 258 19.29 -1.74 -2.58
CA GLN A 258 20.24 -2.86 -2.62
C GLN A 258 19.68 -4.08 -3.39
N GLN A 259 18.35 -4.27 -3.40
CA GLN A 259 17.70 -5.30 -4.22
C GLN A 259 17.63 -4.94 -5.72
N GLY A 260 18.18 -3.81 -6.14
CA GLY A 260 18.15 -3.31 -7.52
C GLY A 260 17.01 -2.35 -7.82
N GLY A 261 16.35 -1.83 -6.80
CA GLY A 261 15.27 -0.84 -6.90
C GLY A 261 13.92 -1.44 -7.29
N VAL A 262 12.99 -0.55 -7.64
CA VAL A 262 11.58 -0.91 -7.90
C VAL A 262 11.44 -1.81 -9.14
N ALA A 263 12.20 -1.55 -10.21
CA ALA A 263 12.13 -2.36 -11.44
C ALA A 263 12.58 -3.82 -11.22
N ALA A 264 13.60 -4.05 -10.38
CA ALA A 264 14.02 -5.41 -10.02
C ALA A 264 12.99 -6.08 -9.10
N MET A 265 12.44 -5.32 -8.15
CA MET A 265 11.41 -5.81 -7.23
C MET A 265 10.11 -6.18 -7.97
N ASP A 266 9.71 -5.42 -8.99
CA ASP A 266 8.53 -5.75 -9.81
C ASP A 266 8.68 -7.13 -10.48
N LYS A 267 9.85 -7.48 -11.00
CA LYS A 267 10.11 -8.81 -11.57
C LYS A 267 9.97 -9.93 -10.53
N ILE A 268 10.46 -9.70 -9.31
CA ILE A 268 10.30 -10.65 -8.21
C ILE A 268 8.81 -10.77 -7.82
N ASN A 269 8.10 -9.66 -7.75
CA ASN A 269 6.67 -9.64 -7.43
C ASN A 269 5.83 -10.36 -8.50
N GLN A 270 6.18 -10.22 -9.79
CA GLN A 270 5.56 -10.96 -10.88
C GLN A 270 5.78 -12.47 -10.70
N GLN A 271 7.01 -12.91 -10.47
CA GLN A 271 7.33 -14.32 -10.24
C GLN A 271 6.57 -14.92 -9.05
N LYS A 272 6.46 -14.17 -7.94
CA LYS A 272 5.68 -14.59 -6.76
C LYS A 272 4.20 -14.76 -7.10
N ALA A 273 3.62 -13.79 -7.80
CA ALA A 273 2.21 -13.82 -8.18
C ALA A 273 1.93 -14.95 -9.18
N GLU A 274 2.76 -15.10 -10.22
CA GLU A 274 2.64 -16.17 -11.21
C GLU A 274 2.69 -17.55 -10.57
N LEU A 275 3.61 -17.76 -9.62
CA LEU A 275 3.75 -19.03 -8.91
C LEU A 275 2.46 -19.36 -8.12
N LEU A 276 1.95 -18.41 -7.34
CA LEU A 276 0.77 -18.63 -6.51
C LEU A 276 -0.52 -18.77 -7.34
N TYR A 277 -0.74 -17.89 -8.30
CA TYR A 277 -1.89 -18.00 -9.21
C TYR A 277 -1.82 -19.24 -10.07
N GLY A 278 -0.61 -19.67 -10.46
CA GLY A 278 -0.41 -20.91 -11.22
C GLY A 278 -0.93 -22.14 -10.47
N VAL A 279 -0.69 -22.24 -9.16
CA VAL A 279 -1.25 -23.33 -8.35
C VAL A 279 -2.79 -23.21 -8.26
N ILE A 280 -3.31 -22.01 -8.03
CA ILE A 280 -4.76 -21.80 -7.91
C ILE A 280 -5.48 -22.13 -9.24
N ASP A 281 -4.95 -21.67 -10.37
CA ASP A 281 -5.62 -21.81 -11.69
C ASP A 281 -5.56 -23.24 -12.25
N ASN A 282 -4.54 -24.04 -11.88
CA ASN A 282 -4.41 -25.43 -12.31
C ASN A 282 -5.05 -26.43 -11.33
N SER A 283 -5.67 -25.95 -10.25
CA SER A 283 -6.30 -26.77 -9.23
C SER A 283 -7.83 -26.82 -9.42
N GLY A 284 -8.42 -27.99 -9.18
CA GLY A 284 -9.87 -28.11 -8.97
C GLY A 284 -10.29 -27.82 -7.52
N PHE A 285 -9.33 -27.71 -6.61
CA PHE A 285 -9.55 -27.55 -5.18
C PHE A 285 -9.48 -26.10 -4.70
N TYR A 286 -8.66 -25.27 -5.35
CA TYR A 286 -8.54 -23.85 -5.07
C TYR A 286 -9.20 -23.01 -6.16
N ARG A 287 -9.75 -21.85 -5.79
CA ARG A 287 -10.32 -20.90 -6.75
C ARG A 287 -10.04 -19.45 -6.37
N ASN A 288 -9.82 -18.63 -7.38
CA ASN A 288 -9.83 -17.18 -7.30
C ASN A 288 -10.90 -16.64 -8.25
N ASP A 289 -11.71 -15.69 -7.78
CA ASP A 289 -12.87 -15.16 -8.49
C ASP A 289 -12.60 -13.81 -9.19
N VAL A 290 -11.33 -13.38 -9.26
CA VAL A 290 -10.93 -12.15 -9.94
C VAL A 290 -10.48 -12.45 -11.37
N ALA A 291 -10.95 -11.65 -12.33
CA ALA A 291 -10.52 -11.73 -13.72
C ALA A 291 -9.00 -11.48 -13.83
N GLN A 292 -8.32 -12.25 -14.67
CA GLN A 292 -6.85 -12.25 -14.76
C GLN A 292 -6.27 -10.84 -14.96
N ALA A 293 -6.91 -10.01 -15.77
CA ALA A 293 -6.47 -8.64 -16.05
C ALA A 293 -6.51 -7.70 -14.82
N ASN A 294 -7.30 -8.07 -13.80
CA ASN A 294 -7.47 -7.26 -12.59
C ASN A 294 -6.93 -7.95 -11.32
N ARG A 295 -6.13 -9.00 -11.45
CA ARG A 295 -5.56 -9.70 -10.29
C ARG A 295 -4.47 -8.89 -9.61
N SER A 296 -4.57 -8.75 -8.29
CA SER A 296 -3.53 -8.13 -7.48
C SER A 296 -2.27 -9.02 -7.43
N ARG A 297 -1.10 -8.42 -7.66
CA ARG A 297 0.19 -9.07 -7.43
C ARG A 297 0.64 -9.02 -5.96
N MET A 298 -0.07 -8.25 -5.12
CA MET A 298 0.25 -8.05 -3.72
C MET A 298 -0.66 -8.82 -2.77
N ASN A 299 -1.96 -8.94 -3.10
CA ASN A 299 -2.97 -9.54 -2.24
C ASN A 299 -3.78 -10.56 -3.02
N VAL A 300 -3.55 -11.83 -2.74
CA VAL A 300 -4.16 -12.95 -3.46
C VAL A 300 -5.21 -13.62 -2.58
N PRO A 301 -6.50 -13.26 -2.70
CA PRO A 301 -7.57 -14.01 -2.07
C PRO A 301 -7.80 -15.33 -2.81
N PHE A 302 -8.10 -16.39 -2.08
CA PHE A 302 -8.51 -17.68 -2.64
C PHE A 302 -9.41 -18.44 -1.70
N GLN A 303 -10.16 -19.36 -2.23
CA GLN A 303 -11.11 -20.18 -1.50
C GLN A 303 -10.86 -21.66 -1.82
N LEU A 304 -11.17 -22.52 -0.85
CA LEU A 304 -11.19 -23.95 -1.05
C LEU A 304 -12.53 -24.36 -1.70
N ALA A 305 -12.55 -25.46 -2.45
CA ALA A 305 -13.77 -26.01 -3.03
C ALA A 305 -14.77 -26.41 -1.94
N ASP A 306 -14.28 -26.99 -0.83
CA ASP A 306 -15.05 -27.26 0.36
C ASP A 306 -14.63 -26.32 1.51
N SER A 307 -15.49 -25.37 1.85
CA SER A 307 -15.25 -24.42 2.94
C SER A 307 -15.23 -25.06 4.34
N ALA A 308 -15.69 -26.30 4.49
CA ALA A 308 -15.57 -27.05 5.76
C ALA A 308 -14.09 -27.31 6.11
N LEU A 309 -13.20 -27.31 5.13
CA LEU A 309 -11.76 -27.48 5.28
C LEU A 309 -11.02 -26.19 5.64
N ASP A 310 -11.65 -25.01 5.57
CA ASP A 310 -10.99 -23.72 5.83
C ASP A 310 -10.27 -23.69 7.18
N LYS A 311 -10.91 -24.20 8.23
CA LYS A 311 -10.31 -24.23 9.56
C LYS A 311 -9.08 -25.14 9.61
N LEU A 312 -9.18 -26.33 9.04
CA LEU A 312 -8.07 -27.28 8.99
C LEU A 312 -6.89 -26.71 8.18
N PHE A 313 -7.17 -26.12 7.04
CA PHE A 313 -6.14 -25.44 6.22
C PHE A 313 -5.37 -24.38 7.04
N LEU A 314 -6.08 -23.55 7.80
CA LEU A 314 -5.46 -22.49 8.60
C LEU A 314 -4.66 -23.06 9.78
N GLU A 315 -5.11 -24.13 10.41
CA GLU A 315 -4.40 -24.80 11.51
C GLU A 315 -3.10 -25.48 11.00
N GLU A 316 -3.19 -26.23 9.91
CA GLU A 316 -2.03 -26.90 9.33
C GLU A 316 -1.03 -25.92 8.72
N SER A 317 -1.49 -24.88 8.01
CA SER A 317 -0.60 -23.84 7.47
C SER A 317 0.14 -23.10 8.59
N PHE A 318 -0.54 -22.78 9.69
CA PHE A 318 0.10 -22.16 10.84
C PHE A 318 1.19 -23.07 11.44
N ALA A 319 0.89 -24.37 11.60
CA ALA A 319 1.85 -25.36 12.08
C ALA A 319 3.06 -25.53 11.15
N ALA A 320 2.86 -25.33 9.84
CA ALA A 320 3.91 -25.31 8.83
C ALA A 320 4.71 -23.97 8.77
N GLY A 321 4.42 -22.99 9.64
CA GLY A 321 5.09 -21.70 9.67
C GLY A 321 4.54 -20.69 8.64
N LEU A 322 3.37 -20.95 8.06
CA LEU A 322 2.68 -20.07 7.11
C LEU A 322 1.57 -19.31 7.83
N HIS A 323 1.89 -18.12 8.32
CA HIS A 323 1.02 -17.39 9.24
C HIS A 323 0.15 -16.36 8.53
N ALA A 324 -1.01 -16.05 9.17
CA ALA A 324 -1.93 -14.97 8.79
C ALA A 324 -2.58 -15.13 7.40
N LEU A 325 -2.86 -16.36 6.98
CA LEU A 325 -3.54 -16.67 5.70
C LEU A 325 -5.06 -16.49 5.73
N LYS A 326 -5.68 -16.29 6.91
CA LYS A 326 -7.14 -16.13 7.00
C LYS A 326 -7.62 -14.92 6.19
N GLY A 327 -8.59 -15.15 5.32
CA GLY A 327 -9.23 -14.10 4.51
C GLY A 327 -9.99 -13.08 5.37
N HIS A 328 -10.29 -11.93 4.78
CA HIS A 328 -11.07 -10.91 5.45
C HIS A 328 -12.51 -11.38 5.63
N ARG A 329 -13.15 -11.02 6.77
CA ARG A 329 -14.53 -11.46 7.14
C ARG A 329 -15.60 -11.18 6.06
N VAL A 330 -15.36 -10.19 5.17
CA VAL A 330 -16.29 -9.82 4.08
C VAL A 330 -16.18 -10.77 2.90
N VAL A 331 -14.97 -11.28 2.60
CA VAL A 331 -14.70 -12.16 1.45
C VAL A 331 -14.67 -13.63 1.86
N GLY A 332 -14.26 -13.91 3.10
CA GLY A 332 -14.06 -15.29 3.58
C GLY A 332 -12.80 -15.94 3.00
N GLY A 333 -12.72 -17.26 3.12
CA GLY A 333 -11.62 -18.07 2.61
C GLY A 333 -10.25 -17.66 3.14
N MET A 334 -9.25 -17.70 2.26
CA MET A 334 -7.86 -17.37 2.53
C MET A 334 -7.43 -16.10 1.78
N ARG A 335 -6.36 -15.47 2.26
CA ARG A 335 -5.67 -14.41 1.54
C ARG A 335 -4.18 -14.46 1.84
N ALA A 336 -3.38 -14.63 0.81
CA ALA A 336 -1.94 -14.48 0.89
C ALA A 336 -1.54 -13.05 0.47
N SER A 337 -0.98 -12.26 1.39
CA SER A 337 -0.37 -10.97 1.07
C SER A 337 1.14 -11.18 0.87
N ILE A 338 1.61 -10.94 -0.36
CA ILE A 338 2.95 -11.27 -0.83
C ILE A 338 3.72 -10.00 -1.20
N TYR A 339 3.71 -9.01 -0.28
CA TYR A 339 4.39 -7.73 -0.46
C TYR A 339 5.90 -7.88 -0.74
N ASN A 340 6.58 -6.77 -0.99
CA ASN A 340 8.00 -6.75 -1.34
C ASN A 340 8.89 -7.56 -0.41
N ALA A 341 8.66 -7.48 0.91
CA ALA A 341 9.47 -8.18 1.91
C ALA A 341 9.22 -9.69 1.98
N MET A 342 8.12 -10.20 1.41
CA MET A 342 7.88 -11.63 1.29
C MET A 342 8.84 -12.22 0.26
N PRO A 343 9.79 -13.09 0.65
CA PRO A 343 10.72 -13.69 -0.30
C PRO A 343 10.02 -14.72 -1.20
N LEU A 344 10.58 -14.97 -2.37
CA LEU A 344 10.07 -15.98 -3.29
C LEU A 344 9.96 -17.35 -2.62
N ASP A 345 10.92 -17.71 -1.75
CA ASP A 345 10.91 -18.97 -1.00
C ASP A 345 9.71 -19.09 -0.06
N GLY A 346 9.22 -17.96 0.50
CA GLY A 346 7.99 -17.96 1.30
C GLY A 346 6.77 -18.33 0.46
N VAL A 347 6.69 -17.82 -0.77
CA VAL A 347 5.61 -18.16 -1.69
C VAL A 347 5.74 -19.61 -2.19
N LYS A 348 6.95 -20.09 -2.48
CA LYS A 348 7.19 -21.50 -2.81
C LYS A 348 6.74 -22.43 -1.68
N THR A 349 7.12 -22.11 -0.43
CA THR A 349 6.69 -22.89 0.74
C THR A 349 5.17 -22.94 0.86
N LEU A 350 4.48 -21.83 0.59
CA LEU A 350 3.02 -21.80 0.56
C LEU A 350 2.46 -22.68 -0.56
N THR A 351 2.98 -22.56 -1.77
CA THR A 351 2.50 -23.36 -2.91
C THR A 351 2.75 -24.87 -2.73
N ASP A 352 3.90 -25.26 -2.18
CA ASP A 352 4.19 -26.65 -1.84
C ASP A 352 3.21 -27.19 -0.78
N PHE A 353 2.93 -26.39 0.26
CA PHE A 353 1.91 -26.70 1.25
C PHE A 353 0.53 -26.86 0.62
N MET A 354 0.12 -25.95 -0.27
CA MET A 354 -1.17 -26.00 -0.96
C MET A 354 -1.31 -27.30 -1.79
N LEU A 355 -0.30 -27.65 -2.56
CA LEU A 355 -0.29 -28.88 -3.36
C LEU A 355 -0.38 -30.14 -2.47
N ASP A 356 0.37 -30.18 -1.36
CA ASP A 356 0.29 -31.30 -0.40
C ASP A 356 -1.08 -31.39 0.29
N PHE A 357 -1.64 -30.24 0.67
CA PHE A 357 -2.97 -30.18 1.31
C PHE A 357 -4.05 -30.67 0.35
N GLU A 358 -4.06 -30.22 -0.91
CA GLU A 358 -4.95 -30.70 -1.96
C GLU A 358 -4.81 -32.21 -2.16
N ARG A 359 -3.59 -32.74 -2.25
CA ARG A 359 -3.35 -34.18 -2.41
C ARG A 359 -3.93 -35.03 -1.28
N ARG A 360 -4.00 -34.49 -0.04
CA ARG A 360 -4.50 -35.21 1.16
C ARG A 360 -6.00 -35.06 1.35
N HIS A 361 -6.61 -34.02 0.85
CA HIS A 361 -7.99 -33.62 1.18
C HIS A 361 -8.88 -33.33 -0.02
N GLY A 362 -8.31 -33.30 -1.26
CA GLY A 362 -8.98 -33.04 -2.53
C GLY A 362 -9.56 -34.27 -3.24
#